data_be67e176514f43b6ab355c0b0a1f78d4
#
_entry.id   be67e176514f43b6ab355c0b0a1f78d4
#
_cell.length_a   1.000
_cell.length_b   1.000
_cell.length_c   1.000
_cell.angle_alpha   90.00
_cell.angle_beta   90.00
_cell.angle_gamma   90.00
#
_symmetry.space_group_name_H-M   'P 1'
#
loop_
_entity.id
_entity.type
_entity.pdbx_description
1 polymer ?
#
loop_
_entity_poly.entity_id
_entity_poly.type
_entity_poly.pdbx_seq_one_letter_code
_entity_poly.pdbx_strand_id
1 'polypeptide(L)'
;MDKDGLHLGLDIGSVSAKTVLIDEDMNVVEEHYTRTKGQPLETVLRVLTEILTRIPVDRIRSVSVTGTAAKMIAELLGAEFVNEVIAQAKSTSHFHPEVKTIIEMGGEDSKLLLIDTTPGNGGYRIQDFSMNTICAAGTGS
;
A
#
# COMPACT_ATOMS: atom_id res chain seq x y z
N MET A 1 20.33 -19.07 -1.35
CA MET A 1 19.28 -18.06 -1.55
C MET A 1 19.49 -16.93 -0.55
N ASP A 2 19.70 -15.76 -1.06
CA ASP A 2 19.90 -14.57 -0.25
C ASP A 2 18.55 -14.18 0.38
N LYS A 3 18.38 -14.51 1.66
CA LYS A 3 17.15 -14.18 2.41
C LYS A 3 17.13 -12.75 2.92
N ASP A 4 18.12 -11.95 2.56
CA ASP A 4 18.25 -10.57 3.05
C ASP A 4 17.55 -9.53 2.16
N GLY A 5 16.83 -9.98 1.14
CA GLY A 5 16.06 -9.10 0.27
C GLY A 5 14.85 -8.48 0.97
N LEU A 6 14.60 -7.21 0.67
CA LEU A 6 13.45 -6.46 1.19
C LEU A 6 12.60 -5.92 0.04
N HIS A 7 11.32 -5.82 0.28
CA HIS A 7 10.36 -5.23 -0.64
C HIS A 7 9.72 -4.01 0.02
N LEU A 8 9.72 -2.89 -0.70
CA LEU A 8 9.23 -1.61 -0.20
C LEU A 8 7.86 -1.31 -0.80
N GLY A 9 6.90 -1.06 0.06
CA GLY A 9 5.57 -0.59 -0.32
C GLY A 9 5.33 0.84 0.15
N LEU A 10 4.77 1.65 -0.73
CA LEU A 10 4.41 3.04 -0.46
C LEU A 10 2.92 3.23 -0.74
N ASP A 11 2.17 3.70 0.25
CA ASP A 11 0.78 4.14 0.08
C ASP A 11 0.71 5.64 0.33
N ILE A 12 0.53 6.40 -0.74
CA ILE A 12 0.64 7.86 -0.70
C ILE A 12 -0.70 8.49 -0.98
N GLY A 13 -1.39 8.83 0.10
CA GLY A 13 -2.67 9.52 0.06
C GLY A 13 -2.53 11.04 0.10
N SER A 14 -3.67 11.72 0.12
CA SER A 14 -3.74 13.19 0.23
C SER A 14 -3.27 13.71 1.58
N VAL A 15 -3.47 12.93 2.65
CA VAL A 15 -3.22 13.34 4.04
C VAL A 15 -1.95 12.71 4.61
N SER A 16 -1.65 11.48 4.22
CA SER A 16 -0.54 10.71 4.80
C SER A 16 0.17 9.85 3.77
N ALA A 17 1.45 9.63 4.00
CA ALA A 17 2.27 8.63 3.34
C ALA A 17 2.55 7.50 4.33
N LYS A 18 2.27 6.29 3.91
CA LYS A 18 2.58 5.08 4.67
C LYS A 18 3.65 4.31 3.92
N THR A 19 4.61 3.80 4.65
CA THR A 19 5.74 3.06 4.09
C THR A 19 5.87 1.76 4.84
N VAL A 20 6.02 0.66 4.12
CA VAL A 20 6.22 -0.65 4.72
C VAL A 20 7.38 -1.37 4.03
N LEU A 21 8.21 -2.01 4.82
CA LEU A 21 9.23 -2.95 4.36
C LEU A 21 8.84 -4.35 4.79
N ILE A 22 8.83 -5.26 3.85
CA ILE A 22 8.60 -6.68 4.12
C ILE A 22 9.80 -7.50 3.65
N ASP A 23 10.02 -8.63 4.30
CA ASP A 23 11.05 -9.58 3.91
C ASP A 23 10.57 -10.55 2.82
N GLU A 24 11.43 -11.49 2.42
CA GLU A 24 11.12 -12.51 1.42
C GLU A 24 10.02 -13.49 1.87
N ASP A 25 9.79 -13.62 3.17
CA ASP A 25 8.72 -14.44 3.75
C ASP A 25 7.43 -13.64 4.00
N MET A 26 7.37 -12.40 3.49
CA MET A 26 6.23 -11.47 3.63
C MET A 26 5.95 -11.00 5.06
N ASN A 27 6.94 -11.06 5.95
CA ASN A 27 6.82 -10.47 7.28
C ASN A 27 7.12 -8.98 7.24
N VAL A 28 6.35 -8.20 7.98
CA VAL A 28 6.60 -6.77 8.13
C VAL A 28 7.85 -6.57 9.00
N VAL A 29 8.86 -5.96 8.41
CA VAL A 29 10.13 -5.65 9.07
C VAL A 29 10.12 -4.26 9.67
N GLU A 30 9.54 -3.30 8.93
CA GLU A 30 9.50 -1.90 9.33
C GLU A 30 8.29 -1.22 8.72
N GLU A 31 7.69 -0.29 9.45
CA GLU A 31 6.57 0.50 8.96
C GLU A 31 6.66 1.95 9.45
N HIS A 32 6.22 2.89 8.60
CA HIS A 32 6.18 4.31 8.90
C HIS A 32 4.86 4.91 8.48
N TYR A 33 4.35 5.80 9.30
CA TYR A 33 3.20 6.65 8.99
C TYR A 33 3.64 8.10 9.13
N THR A 34 3.50 8.89 8.06
CA THR A 34 3.93 10.29 8.05
C THR A 34 2.85 11.16 7.41
N ARG A 35 2.47 12.25 8.05
CA ARG A 35 1.57 13.22 7.46
C ARG A 35 2.27 13.99 6.35
N THR A 36 1.61 14.12 5.19
CA THR A 36 2.17 14.80 4.01
C THR A 36 2.14 16.32 4.12
N LYS A 37 1.19 16.87 4.85
CA LYS A 37 0.99 18.31 4.98
C LYS A 37 0.92 19.02 3.62
N GLY A 38 0.28 18.38 2.63
CA GLY A 38 0.19 18.90 1.27
C GLY A 38 1.45 18.74 0.42
N GLN A 39 2.47 18.04 0.92
CA GLN A 39 3.76 17.83 0.24
C GLN A 39 4.10 16.34 0.15
N PRO A 40 3.34 15.56 -0.64
CA PRO A 40 3.53 14.11 -0.68
C PRO A 40 4.90 13.70 -1.23
N LEU A 41 5.38 14.35 -2.29
CA LEU A 41 6.68 14.01 -2.88
C LEU A 41 7.84 14.28 -1.91
N GLU A 42 7.86 15.44 -1.28
CA GLU A 42 8.90 15.78 -0.31
C GLU A 42 8.87 14.83 0.89
N THR A 43 7.68 14.46 1.34
CA THR A 43 7.50 13.51 2.45
C THR A 43 8.08 12.15 2.09
N VAL A 44 7.78 11.64 0.90
CA VAL A 44 8.29 10.36 0.41
C VAL A 44 9.81 10.40 0.30
N LEU A 45 10.37 11.43 -0.32
CA LEU A 45 11.82 11.56 -0.49
C LEU A 45 12.53 11.60 0.86
N ARG A 46 11.98 12.30 1.84
CA ARG A 46 12.53 12.34 3.19
C ARG A 46 12.52 10.96 3.86
N VAL A 47 11.39 10.27 3.82
CA VAL A 47 11.26 8.93 4.41
C VAL A 47 12.19 7.93 3.73
N LEU A 48 12.28 7.95 2.39
CA LEU A 48 13.18 7.08 1.65
C LEU A 48 14.64 7.37 1.96
N THR A 49 15.01 8.64 2.05
CA THR A 49 16.37 9.03 2.44
C THR A 49 16.73 8.48 3.82
N GLU A 50 15.81 8.60 4.77
CA GLU A 50 16.01 8.05 6.12
C GLU A 50 16.18 6.53 6.11
N ILE A 51 15.34 5.82 5.37
CA ILE A 51 15.46 4.36 5.24
C ILE A 51 16.82 3.98 4.64
N LEU A 52 17.24 4.66 3.58
CA LEU A 52 18.49 4.37 2.87
C LEU A 52 19.76 4.74 3.67
N THR A 53 19.64 5.50 4.74
CA THR A 53 20.77 5.69 5.67
C THR A 53 21.08 4.44 6.49
N ARG A 54 20.09 3.56 6.66
CA ARG A 54 20.18 2.36 7.50
C ARG A 54 20.19 1.07 6.69
N ILE A 55 19.51 1.07 5.54
CA ILE A 55 19.33 -0.11 4.69
C ILE A 55 20.00 0.15 3.34
N PRO A 56 21.00 -0.66 2.97
CA PRO A 56 21.63 -0.54 1.66
C PRO A 56 20.63 -0.72 0.52
N VAL A 57 20.75 0.11 -0.52
CA VAL A 57 19.82 0.10 -1.64
C VAL A 57 19.79 -1.24 -2.39
N ASP A 58 20.89 -1.97 -2.42
CA ASP A 58 20.99 -3.28 -3.05
C ASP A 58 20.20 -4.39 -2.31
N ARG A 59 19.79 -4.14 -1.07
CA ARG A 59 18.87 -5.04 -0.36
C ARG A 59 17.42 -4.84 -0.78
N ILE A 60 17.06 -3.71 -1.39
CA ILE A 60 15.69 -3.44 -1.83
C ILE A 60 15.47 -4.05 -3.20
N ARG A 61 14.73 -5.17 -3.24
CA ARG A 61 14.47 -5.96 -4.45
C ARG A 61 13.36 -5.40 -5.31
N SER A 62 12.37 -4.79 -4.70
CA SER A 62 11.26 -4.17 -5.43
C SER A 62 10.68 -3.00 -4.67
N VAL A 63 10.07 -2.09 -5.42
CA VAL A 63 9.33 -0.94 -4.89
C VAL A 63 7.98 -0.89 -5.58
N SER A 64 6.91 -0.87 -4.81
CA SER A 64 5.54 -0.74 -5.30
C SER A 64 4.88 0.47 -4.66
N VAL A 65 4.09 1.20 -5.43
CA VAL A 65 3.45 2.44 -4.99
C VAL A 65 1.95 2.37 -5.26
N THR A 66 1.17 2.73 -4.26
CA THR A 66 -0.28 2.88 -4.36
C THR A 66 -0.73 4.19 -3.72
N GLY A 67 -1.99 4.55 -3.89
CA GLY A 67 -2.57 5.77 -3.35
C GLY A 67 -2.81 6.85 -4.39
N THR A 68 -3.39 7.96 -3.96
CA THR A 68 -3.84 9.05 -4.85
C THR A 68 -2.70 9.67 -5.67
N ALA A 69 -1.52 9.85 -5.07
CA ALA A 69 -0.35 10.43 -5.73
C ALA A 69 0.60 9.39 -6.35
N ALA A 70 0.17 8.11 -6.37
CA ALA A 70 1.06 6.98 -6.65
C ALA A 70 1.63 6.97 -8.07
N LYS A 71 0.84 7.32 -9.08
CA LYS A 71 1.30 7.26 -10.48
C LYS A 71 2.52 8.15 -10.73
N MET A 72 2.43 9.40 -10.30
CA MET A 72 3.53 10.35 -10.44
C MET A 72 4.78 9.89 -9.71
N ILE A 73 4.61 9.41 -8.50
CA ILE A 73 5.74 8.98 -7.65
C ILE A 73 6.35 7.67 -8.18
N ALA A 74 5.53 6.75 -8.66
CA ALA A 74 6.01 5.52 -9.29
C ALA A 74 6.88 5.81 -10.51
N GLU A 75 6.45 6.75 -11.36
CA GLU A 75 7.25 7.18 -12.53
C GLU A 75 8.59 7.78 -12.10
N LEU A 76 8.58 8.67 -11.11
CA LEU A 76 9.81 9.32 -10.64
C LEU A 76 10.80 8.33 -10.01
N LEU A 77 10.31 7.31 -9.33
CA LEU A 77 11.14 6.31 -8.66
C LEU A 77 11.51 5.11 -9.55
N GLY A 78 10.91 5.01 -10.75
CA GLY A 78 11.02 3.79 -11.56
C GLY A 78 10.38 2.58 -10.87
N ALA A 79 9.34 2.82 -10.06
CA ALA A 79 8.66 1.80 -9.26
C ALA A 79 7.37 1.31 -9.93
N GLU A 80 6.84 0.19 -9.45
CA GLU A 80 5.59 -0.36 -9.93
C GLU A 80 4.40 0.37 -9.29
N PHE A 81 3.46 0.82 -10.12
CA PHE A 81 2.16 1.31 -9.64
C PHE A 81 1.22 0.14 -9.40
N VAL A 82 0.59 0.13 -8.22
CA VAL A 82 -0.43 -0.87 -7.85
C VAL A 82 -1.72 -0.14 -7.50
N ASN A 83 -2.82 -0.60 -8.06
CA ASN A 83 -4.15 -0.08 -7.73
C ASN A 83 -4.49 -0.34 -6.25
N GLU A 84 -5.10 0.64 -5.59
CA GLU A 84 -5.45 0.55 -4.16
C GLU A 84 -6.36 -0.64 -3.83
N VAL A 85 -7.33 -0.93 -4.68
CA VAL A 85 -8.27 -2.04 -4.49
C VAL A 85 -7.53 -3.38 -4.52
N ILE A 86 -6.61 -3.54 -5.46
CA ILE A 86 -5.77 -4.74 -5.60
C ILE A 86 -4.86 -4.89 -4.38
N ALA A 87 -4.19 -3.80 -3.98
CA ALA A 87 -3.31 -3.81 -2.82
C ALA A 87 -4.06 -4.18 -1.54
N GLN A 88 -5.24 -3.60 -1.34
CA GLN A 88 -6.10 -3.88 -0.19
C GLN A 88 -6.55 -5.33 -0.14
N ALA A 89 -7.04 -5.87 -1.26
CA ALA A 89 -7.49 -7.24 -1.34
C ALA A 89 -6.35 -8.23 -1.07
N LYS A 90 -5.19 -7.98 -1.63
CA LYS A 90 -4.01 -8.84 -1.44
C LYS A 90 -3.52 -8.84 0.00
N SER A 91 -3.39 -7.67 0.59
CA SER A 91 -2.98 -7.52 1.98
C SER A 91 -3.96 -8.20 2.95
N THR A 92 -5.25 -7.94 2.78
CA THR A 92 -6.28 -8.54 3.61
C THR A 92 -6.29 -10.06 3.48
N SER A 93 -6.17 -10.58 2.27
CA SER A 93 -6.13 -12.04 2.05
C SER A 93 -4.92 -12.70 2.69
N HIS A 94 -3.80 -11.98 2.77
CA HIS A 94 -2.59 -12.50 3.40
C HIS A 94 -2.71 -12.53 4.93
N PHE A 95 -3.13 -11.41 5.56
CA PHE A 95 -3.19 -11.30 7.01
C PHE A 95 -4.47 -11.86 7.61
N HIS A 96 -5.56 -11.84 6.86
CA HIS A 96 -6.90 -12.23 7.30
C HIS A 96 -7.61 -13.05 6.22
N PRO A 97 -7.13 -14.28 5.95
CA PRO A 97 -7.68 -15.10 4.85
C PRO A 97 -9.16 -15.48 5.02
N GLU A 98 -9.71 -15.36 6.22
CA GLU A 98 -11.12 -15.61 6.52
C GLU A 98 -12.05 -14.47 6.11
N VAL A 99 -11.51 -13.28 5.83
CA VAL A 99 -12.30 -12.09 5.47
C VAL A 99 -12.83 -12.20 4.05
N LYS A 100 -14.11 -11.90 3.88
CA LYS A 100 -14.80 -11.90 2.58
C LYS A 100 -15.32 -10.53 2.16
N THR A 101 -15.42 -9.60 3.10
CA THR A 101 -15.90 -8.24 2.85
C THR A 101 -14.95 -7.25 3.47
N ILE A 102 -14.51 -6.29 2.69
CA ILE A 102 -13.68 -5.18 3.15
C ILE A 102 -14.48 -3.90 2.98
N ILE A 103 -14.61 -3.13 4.05
CA ILE A 103 -15.15 -1.78 4.01
C ILE A 103 -14.02 -0.85 4.41
N GLU A 104 -13.60 0.00 3.49
CA GLU A 104 -12.57 0.99 3.72
C GLU A 104 -13.18 2.39 3.66
N MET A 105 -12.89 3.22 4.65
CA MET A 105 -13.32 4.61 4.67
C MET A 105 -12.10 5.50 4.83
N GLY A 106 -11.81 6.25 3.78
CA GLY A 106 -10.68 7.17 3.74
C GLY A 106 -11.11 8.63 3.77
N GLY A 107 -10.14 9.53 3.64
CA GLY A 107 -10.38 10.99 3.60
C GLY A 107 -11.08 11.48 2.34
N GLU A 108 -11.06 10.71 1.25
CA GLU A 108 -11.60 11.11 -0.05
C GLU A 108 -12.77 10.22 -0.51
N ASP A 109 -12.77 8.97 -0.14
CA ASP A 109 -13.74 8.00 -0.63
C ASP A 109 -14.05 6.91 0.42
N SER A 110 -15.05 6.12 0.11
CA SER A 110 -15.31 4.87 0.79
C SER A 110 -15.45 3.74 -0.23
N LYS A 111 -14.92 2.57 0.10
CA LYS A 111 -14.90 1.40 -0.77
C LYS A 111 -15.48 0.19 -0.08
N LEU A 112 -16.25 -0.57 -0.82
CA LEU A 112 -16.74 -1.89 -0.41
C LEU A 112 -16.19 -2.92 -1.40
N LEU A 113 -15.47 -3.91 -0.90
CA LEU A 113 -14.93 -5.01 -1.70
C LEU A 113 -15.47 -6.33 -1.18
N LEU A 114 -15.94 -7.17 -2.10
CA LEU A 114 -16.23 -8.57 -1.83
C LEU A 114 -15.10 -9.42 -2.40
N ILE A 115 -14.44 -10.19 -1.56
CA ILE A 115 -13.31 -11.02 -1.96
C ILE A 115 -13.59 -12.50 -1.75
N ASP A 116 -13.07 -13.32 -2.64
CA ASP A 116 -13.11 -14.76 -2.55
C ASP A 116 -11.68 -15.28 -2.39
N THR A 117 -11.43 -15.95 -1.29
CA THR A 117 -10.14 -16.55 -0.95
C THR A 117 -10.16 -18.07 -1.07
N THR A 118 -11.11 -18.62 -1.82
CA THR A 118 -11.22 -20.07 -2.02
C THR A 118 -9.92 -20.64 -2.58
N PRO A 119 -9.40 -21.75 -2.01
CA PRO A 119 -8.20 -22.40 -2.51
C PRO A 119 -8.29 -22.74 -4.01
N GLY A 120 -7.22 -22.43 -4.75
CA GLY A 120 -7.16 -22.64 -6.20
C GLY A 120 -7.32 -21.38 -7.05
N ASN A 121 -7.69 -20.24 -6.45
CA ASN A 121 -7.90 -18.97 -7.15
C ASN A 121 -6.69 -18.01 -7.06
N GLY A 122 -5.48 -18.55 -6.84
CA GLY A 122 -4.27 -17.72 -6.77
C GLY A 122 -4.17 -16.85 -5.51
N GLY A 123 -4.86 -17.25 -4.43
CA GLY A 123 -4.82 -16.58 -3.13
C GLY A 123 -6.01 -15.68 -2.83
N TYR A 124 -6.53 -14.97 -3.83
CA TYR A 124 -7.77 -14.17 -3.70
C TYR A 124 -8.36 -13.83 -5.06
N ARG A 125 -9.63 -13.49 -5.06
CA ARG A 125 -10.34 -12.97 -6.22
C ARG A 125 -11.31 -11.88 -5.75
N ILE A 126 -11.33 -10.75 -6.44
CA ILE A 126 -12.32 -9.70 -6.19
C ILE A 126 -13.59 -10.08 -6.93
N GLN A 127 -14.66 -10.38 -6.18
CA GLN A 127 -15.97 -10.74 -6.76
C GLN A 127 -16.78 -9.52 -7.15
N ASP A 128 -16.71 -8.46 -6.32
CA ASP A 128 -17.46 -7.23 -6.56
C ASP A 128 -16.77 -6.07 -5.88
N PHE A 129 -17.03 -4.88 -6.41
CA PHE A 129 -16.42 -3.65 -5.93
C PHE A 129 -17.39 -2.48 -6.09
N SER A 130 -17.53 -1.68 -5.05
CA SER A 130 -18.31 -0.44 -5.08
C SER A 130 -17.53 0.68 -4.39
N MET A 131 -17.55 1.85 -4.98
CA MET A 131 -16.88 3.03 -4.45
C MET A 131 -17.81 4.22 -4.42
N ASN A 132 -17.78 4.98 -3.34
CA ASN A 132 -18.48 6.24 -3.20
C ASN A 132 -17.47 7.36 -2.92
N THR A 133 -17.33 8.28 -3.87
CA THR A 133 -16.40 9.40 -3.79
C THR A 133 -16.96 10.64 -3.10
N ILE A 134 -18.26 10.63 -2.76
CA ILE A 134 -18.94 11.78 -2.15
C ILE A 134 -18.86 11.73 -0.63
N CYS A 135 -18.60 10.58 -0.05
CA CYS A 135 -18.76 10.37 1.38
C CYS A 135 -17.43 10.35 2.16
N ALA A 136 -16.72 11.46 2.12
CA ALA A 136 -15.73 11.76 3.15
C ALA A 136 -16.39 12.07 4.50
N ALA A 137 -17.71 12.19 4.53
CA ALA A 137 -18.49 12.54 5.71
C ALA A 137 -18.34 11.58 6.89
N GLY A 138 -17.98 10.32 6.63
CA GLY A 138 -17.76 9.35 7.69
C GLY A 138 -16.42 9.48 8.41
N THR A 139 -15.48 10.25 7.87
CA THR A 139 -14.12 10.38 8.41
C THR A 139 -13.83 11.74 9.04
N GLY A 140 -14.82 12.62 9.13
CA GLY A 140 -14.68 13.90 9.82
C GLY A 140 -13.71 14.87 9.17
N SER A 141 -13.62 14.84 7.88
CA SER A 141 -12.82 15.82 7.12
C SER A 141 -13.33 17.24 7.27
#